data_05f1e9b5d762e3148c9de337a2c15c56
#
_entry.id   05f1e9b5d762e3148c9de337a2c15c56
#
_cell.length_a   1.000
_cell.length_b   1.000
_cell.length_c   1.000
_cell.angle_alpha   90.00
_cell.angle_beta   90.00
_cell.angle_gamma   90.00
#
_symmetry.space_group_name_H-M   'P 1'
#
loop_
_entity.id
_entity.type
_entity.pdbx_description
1 polymer ?
#
loop_
_entity_poly.entity_id
_entity_poly.type
_entity_poly.pdbx_seq_one_letter_code
_entity_poly.pdbx_strand_id
1 'polypeptide(L)'
;MYNKYKMKKFQFRSVVAMANSKLSVKYAAILLSFSTLISALLGIFRDRLLNSYYLDTYPTGIDAYTAAFTIPDFMFFVLTSGALAVSFIPVFNQRLVSGNKKSAWELSSSILNLMAIVTLISSILSMVVADPLVRFIVGPGLDESGTTLAINMMRVIAINPFLFSIATVLNSIQQAVGRFVFFSLAPALYNVGILIGITVFTNGINLFGLQLFEGGIMGVAIGVVFGAILQIFISLIGLFGLGFDYQFKIYWK
;
A
#
# COMPACT_ATOMS: atom_id res chain seq x y z
N MET A 1 -31.59 7.65 -19.94
CA MET A 1 -30.26 7.70 -19.33
C MET A 1 -30.23 7.25 -17.86
N TYR A 2 -31.16 7.68 -17.03
CA TYR A 2 -31.25 7.37 -15.59
C TYR A 2 -31.33 5.85 -15.25
N ASN A 3 -32.02 5.05 -16.05
CA ASN A 3 -32.21 3.61 -15.82
C ASN A 3 -30.92 2.78 -16.08
N LYS A 4 -30.08 3.19 -17.00
CA LYS A 4 -28.81 2.51 -17.34
C LYS A 4 -27.75 2.69 -16.22
N TYR A 5 -27.75 3.83 -15.52
CA TYR A 5 -26.90 4.09 -14.38
C TYR A 5 -27.30 3.26 -13.15
N LYS A 6 -28.60 3.11 -12.91
CA LYS A 6 -29.13 2.31 -11.80
C LYS A 6 -28.86 0.82 -11.98
N MET A 7 -28.98 0.31 -13.22
CA MET A 7 -28.63 -1.09 -13.54
C MET A 7 -27.12 -1.38 -13.43
N LYS A 8 -26.25 -0.49 -13.92
CA LYS A 8 -24.80 -0.66 -13.76
C LYS A 8 -24.35 -0.64 -12.29
N LYS A 9 -24.94 0.24 -11.46
CA LYS A 9 -24.66 0.31 -10.03
C LYS A 9 -25.16 -0.92 -9.28
N PHE A 10 -26.26 -1.51 -9.72
CA PHE A 10 -26.80 -2.75 -9.16
C PHE A 10 -25.93 -3.96 -9.54
N GLN A 11 -25.51 -4.07 -10.80
CA GLN A 11 -24.62 -5.14 -11.27
C GLN A 11 -23.24 -5.08 -10.59
N PHE A 12 -22.63 -3.89 -10.44
CA PHE A 12 -21.36 -3.75 -9.74
C PHE A 12 -21.45 -4.18 -8.29
N ARG A 13 -22.51 -3.76 -7.57
CA ARG A 13 -22.73 -4.18 -6.17
C ARG A 13 -22.94 -5.68 -6.02
N SER A 14 -23.63 -6.31 -6.94
CA SER A 14 -23.86 -7.78 -6.90
C SER A 14 -22.58 -8.55 -7.18
N VAL A 15 -21.77 -8.13 -8.14
CA VAL A 15 -20.47 -8.74 -8.45
C VAL A 15 -19.50 -8.60 -7.28
N VAL A 16 -19.40 -7.40 -6.69
CA VAL A 16 -18.54 -7.16 -5.52
C VAL A 16 -19.04 -7.98 -4.31
N ALA A 17 -20.34 -8.09 -4.11
CA ALA A 17 -20.91 -8.90 -3.02
C ALA A 17 -20.64 -10.40 -3.21
N MET A 18 -20.72 -10.92 -4.45
CA MET A 18 -20.37 -12.31 -4.77
C MET A 18 -18.86 -12.56 -4.58
N ALA A 19 -18.01 -11.71 -5.12
CA ALA A 19 -16.56 -11.81 -4.97
C ALA A 19 -16.13 -11.68 -3.50
N ASN A 20 -16.88 -10.91 -2.71
CA ASN A 20 -16.61 -10.64 -1.30
C ASN A 20 -17.34 -11.60 -0.35
N SER A 21 -17.72 -12.79 -0.81
CA SER A 21 -18.32 -13.83 0.03
C SER A 21 -17.29 -14.43 0.99
N LYS A 22 -17.76 -14.98 2.11
CA LYS A 22 -16.92 -15.75 3.02
C LYS A 22 -16.40 -17.00 2.32
N LEU A 23 -15.10 -17.22 2.38
CA LEU A 23 -14.44 -18.41 1.86
C LEU A 23 -14.21 -19.43 2.97
N SER A 24 -14.30 -20.72 2.63
CA SER A 24 -13.80 -21.75 3.54
C SER A 24 -12.27 -21.66 3.65
N VAL A 25 -11.72 -22.14 4.75
CA VAL A 25 -10.27 -22.10 5.03
C VAL A 25 -9.44 -22.69 3.88
N LYS A 26 -9.93 -23.79 3.28
CA LYS A 26 -9.25 -24.44 2.15
C LYS A 26 -9.17 -23.53 0.92
N TYR A 27 -10.29 -22.91 0.53
CA TYR A 27 -10.30 -22.00 -0.64
C TYR A 27 -9.58 -20.69 -0.36
N ALA A 28 -9.63 -20.19 0.87
CA ALA A 28 -8.85 -19.03 1.29
C ALA A 28 -7.34 -19.30 1.18
N ALA A 29 -6.87 -20.46 1.65
CA ALA A 29 -5.45 -20.84 1.55
C ALA A 29 -4.99 -20.95 0.09
N ILE A 30 -5.76 -21.60 -0.78
CA ILE A 30 -5.46 -21.70 -2.21
C ILE A 30 -5.39 -20.31 -2.85
N LEU A 31 -6.37 -19.46 -2.59
CA LEU A 31 -6.43 -18.11 -3.13
C LEU A 31 -5.23 -17.26 -2.69
N LEU A 32 -4.88 -17.29 -1.40
CA LEU A 32 -3.74 -16.56 -0.86
C LEU A 32 -2.43 -17.07 -1.45
N SER A 33 -2.22 -18.39 -1.55
CA SER A 33 -1.02 -18.97 -2.16
C SER A 33 -0.88 -18.55 -3.62
N PHE A 34 -1.98 -18.62 -4.39
CA PHE A 34 -1.98 -18.23 -5.80
C PHE A 34 -1.73 -16.72 -5.99
N SER A 35 -2.38 -15.89 -5.18
CA SER A 35 -2.18 -14.44 -5.21
C SER A 35 -0.75 -14.03 -4.81
N THR A 36 -0.17 -14.71 -3.83
CA THR A 36 1.23 -14.51 -3.43
C THR A 36 2.18 -14.88 -4.56
N LEU A 37 1.92 -15.99 -5.25
CA LEU A 37 2.71 -16.41 -6.42
C LEU A 37 2.63 -15.37 -7.54
N ILE A 38 1.42 -14.91 -7.88
CA ILE A 38 1.24 -13.85 -8.89
C ILE A 38 2.00 -12.58 -8.49
N SER A 39 1.86 -12.16 -7.23
CA SER A 39 2.57 -10.97 -6.74
C SER A 39 4.09 -11.12 -6.82
N ALA A 40 4.62 -12.31 -6.49
CA ALA A 40 6.04 -12.60 -6.61
C ALA A 40 6.52 -12.57 -8.07
N LEU A 41 5.76 -13.16 -8.98
CA LEU A 41 6.06 -13.11 -10.43
C LEU A 41 6.04 -11.68 -10.98
N LEU A 42 5.05 -10.87 -10.57
CA LEU A 42 5.00 -9.44 -10.90
C LEU A 42 6.20 -8.69 -10.32
N GLY A 43 6.65 -9.04 -9.11
CA GLY A 43 7.85 -8.47 -8.50
C GLY A 43 9.12 -8.79 -9.33
N ILE A 44 9.31 -10.04 -9.72
CA ILE A 44 10.44 -10.45 -10.58
C ILE A 44 10.39 -9.72 -11.93
N PHE A 45 9.20 -9.63 -12.53
CA PHE A 45 9.02 -8.90 -13.79
C PHE A 45 9.32 -7.40 -13.64
N ARG A 46 8.86 -6.79 -12.55
CA ARG A 46 9.18 -5.41 -12.18
C ARG A 46 10.67 -5.17 -12.08
N ASP A 47 11.38 -6.03 -11.32
CA ASP A 47 12.82 -5.87 -11.11
C ASP A 47 13.61 -6.06 -12.41
N ARG A 48 13.21 -7.03 -13.24
CA ARG A 48 13.78 -7.21 -14.58
C ARG A 48 13.56 -5.97 -15.46
N LEU A 49 12.35 -5.43 -15.44
CA LEU A 49 12.02 -4.26 -16.23
C LEU A 49 12.78 -3.02 -15.75
N LEU A 50 12.84 -2.79 -14.45
CA LEU A 50 13.63 -1.72 -13.84
C LEU A 50 15.10 -1.78 -14.28
N ASN A 51 15.72 -2.96 -14.16
CA ASN A 51 17.09 -3.15 -14.59
C ASN A 51 17.26 -2.92 -16.10
N SER A 52 16.36 -3.40 -16.94
CA SER A 52 16.46 -3.21 -18.40
C SER A 52 16.33 -1.75 -18.84
N TYR A 53 15.62 -0.92 -18.08
CA TYR A 53 15.46 0.51 -18.39
C TYR A 53 16.61 1.37 -17.88
N TYR A 54 17.25 0.99 -16.76
CA TYR A 54 18.11 1.90 -16.02
C TYR A 54 19.52 1.39 -15.75
N LEU A 55 19.80 0.08 -15.86
CA LEU A 55 21.11 -0.46 -15.48
C LEU A 55 22.26 0.15 -16.30
N ASP A 56 22.07 0.29 -17.62
CA ASP A 56 23.10 0.81 -18.51
C ASP A 56 23.14 2.34 -18.55
N THR A 57 21.97 2.99 -18.35
CA THR A 57 21.85 4.45 -18.48
C THR A 57 21.99 5.18 -17.15
N TYR A 58 21.71 4.48 -16.04
CA TYR A 58 21.70 5.06 -14.68
C TYR A 58 22.09 4.02 -13.63
N PRO A 59 23.31 3.45 -13.65
CA PRO A 59 23.69 2.39 -12.71
C PRO A 59 23.55 2.84 -11.25
N THR A 60 23.99 4.06 -10.90
CA THR A 60 23.81 4.67 -9.58
C THR A 60 22.34 4.93 -9.24
N GLY A 61 21.46 5.01 -10.23
CA GLY A 61 20.03 5.22 -10.03
C GLY A 61 19.32 4.04 -9.39
N ILE A 62 19.74 2.81 -9.71
CA ILE A 62 19.18 1.59 -9.10
C ILE A 62 19.61 1.48 -7.64
N ASP A 63 20.89 1.80 -7.36
CA ASP A 63 21.40 1.81 -5.99
C ASP A 63 20.71 2.91 -5.16
N ALA A 64 20.52 4.09 -5.72
CA ALA A 64 19.78 5.19 -5.11
C ALA A 64 18.32 4.81 -4.83
N TYR A 65 17.65 4.14 -5.77
CA TYR A 65 16.30 3.62 -5.59
C TYR A 65 16.23 2.60 -4.44
N THR A 66 17.17 1.66 -4.38
CA THR A 66 17.22 0.66 -3.31
C THR A 66 17.48 1.31 -1.95
N ALA A 67 18.42 2.25 -1.87
CA ALA A 67 18.72 3.00 -0.65
C ALA A 67 17.49 3.80 -0.16
N ALA A 68 16.74 4.39 -1.08
CA ALA A 68 15.54 5.18 -0.75
C ALA A 68 14.42 4.38 -0.07
N PHE A 69 14.32 3.07 -0.29
CA PHE A 69 13.33 2.19 0.35
C PHE A 69 13.71 1.77 1.77
N THR A 70 14.99 1.70 2.08
CA THR A 70 15.49 1.03 3.30
C THR A 70 14.84 1.57 4.57
N ILE A 71 14.77 2.87 4.75
CA ILE A 71 14.17 3.46 5.96
C ILE A 71 12.64 3.40 5.96
N PRO A 72 11.92 3.76 4.88
CA PRO A 72 10.47 3.62 4.83
C PRO A 72 10.00 2.18 5.09
N ASP A 73 10.64 1.18 4.49
CA ASP A 73 10.28 -0.22 4.67
C ASP A 73 10.58 -0.69 6.10
N PHE A 74 11.73 -0.31 6.66
CA PHE A 74 12.06 -0.61 8.05
C PHE A 74 11.03 -0.01 9.03
N MET A 75 10.64 1.24 8.83
CA MET A 75 9.62 1.89 9.66
C MET A 75 8.28 1.19 9.56
N PHE A 76 7.85 0.84 8.36
CA PHE A 76 6.62 0.07 8.18
C PHE A 76 6.70 -1.28 8.89
N PHE A 77 7.80 -1.99 8.74
CA PHE A 77 8.02 -3.29 9.40
C PHE A 77 7.92 -3.16 10.92
N VAL A 78 8.63 -2.22 11.53
CA VAL A 78 8.65 -2.04 12.99
C VAL A 78 7.28 -1.61 13.52
N LEU A 79 6.61 -0.67 12.86
CA LEU A 79 5.38 -0.07 13.37
C LEU A 79 4.14 -0.93 13.08
N THR A 80 4.14 -1.75 12.04
CA THR A 80 2.90 -2.34 11.51
C THR A 80 2.89 -3.86 11.54
N SER A 81 4.03 -4.54 11.33
CA SER A 81 4.06 -5.99 11.03
C SER A 81 3.67 -6.91 12.19
N GLY A 82 3.89 -6.51 13.44
CA GLY A 82 3.67 -7.38 14.59
C GLY A 82 2.34 -7.17 15.32
N ALA A 83 1.87 -5.94 15.43
CA ALA A 83 0.78 -5.59 16.34
C ALA A 83 -0.62 -5.98 15.82
N LEU A 84 -0.84 -5.87 14.53
CA LEU A 84 -2.20 -6.01 13.96
C LEU A 84 -2.67 -7.45 13.84
N ALA A 85 -1.85 -8.35 13.32
CA ALA A 85 -2.26 -9.74 13.12
C ALA A 85 -2.46 -10.48 14.44
N VAL A 86 -1.59 -10.23 15.42
CA VAL A 86 -1.59 -10.96 16.70
C VAL A 86 -2.61 -10.39 17.69
N SER A 87 -2.79 -9.08 17.73
CA SER A 87 -3.61 -8.42 18.76
C SER A 87 -4.98 -7.98 18.24
N PHE A 88 -5.05 -7.37 17.05
CA PHE A 88 -6.29 -6.79 16.53
C PHE A 88 -7.31 -7.85 16.10
N ILE A 89 -6.90 -8.83 15.26
CA ILE A 89 -7.83 -9.79 14.68
C ILE A 89 -8.58 -10.61 15.73
N PRO A 90 -7.92 -11.19 16.77
CA PRO A 90 -8.62 -11.94 17.83
C PRO A 90 -9.63 -11.09 18.59
N VAL A 91 -9.23 -9.87 19.00
CA VAL A 91 -10.11 -8.97 19.78
C VAL A 91 -11.29 -8.50 18.95
N PHE A 92 -11.06 -8.16 17.67
CA PHE A 92 -12.13 -7.77 16.74
C PHE A 92 -13.13 -8.92 16.57
N ASN A 93 -12.65 -10.15 16.34
CA ASN A 93 -13.51 -11.33 16.21
C ASN A 93 -14.31 -11.61 17.48
N GLN A 94 -13.69 -11.51 18.66
CA GLN A 94 -14.37 -11.70 19.93
C GLN A 94 -15.54 -10.73 20.07
N ARG A 95 -15.36 -9.44 19.73
CA ARG A 95 -16.43 -8.44 19.78
C ARG A 95 -17.54 -8.72 18.75
N LEU A 96 -17.20 -9.22 17.57
CA LEU A 96 -18.19 -9.62 16.56
C LEU A 96 -19.03 -10.82 17.01
N VAL A 97 -18.39 -11.86 17.56
CA VAL A 97 -19.06 -13.09 18.04
C VAL A 97 -19.95 -12.81 19.24
N SER A 98 -19.55 -11.89 20.14
CA SER A 98 -20.39 -11.45 21.27
C SER A 98 -21.59 -10.57 20.84
N GLY A 99 -21.78 -10.32 19.54
CA GLY A 99 -22.87 -9.52 19.00
C GLY A 99 -22.64 -8.00 19.10
N ASN A 100 -21.53 -7.54 19.67
CA ASN A 100 -21.23 -6.12 19.84
C ASN A 100 -20.51 -5.54 18.60
N LYS A 101 -21.23 -5.48 17.49
CA LYS A 101 -20.72 -4.94 16.23
C LYS A 101 -20.22 -3.50 16.36
N LYS A 102 -20.93 -2.67 17.13
CA LYS A 102 -20.54 -1.26 17.35
C LYS A 102 -19.14 -1.18 17.96
N SER A 103 -18.89 -1.94 19.03
CA SER A 103 -17.58 -1.98 19.67
C SER A 103 -16.47 -2.54 18.76
N ALA A 104 -16.78 -3.47 17.86
CA ALA A 104 -15.82 -3.95 16.88
C ALA A 104 -15.43 -2.84 15.89
N TRP A 105 -16.38 -2.02 15.40
CA TRP A 105 -16.09 -0.90 14.51
C TRP A 105 -15.39 0.26 15.22
N GLU A 106 -15.73 0.54 16.48
CA GLU A 106 -15.00 1.49 17.33
C GLU A 106 -13.53 1.09 17.50
N LEU A 107 -13.26 -0.21 17.73
CA LEU A 107 -11.90 -0.74 17.80
C LEU A 107 -11.16 -0.55 16.45
N SER A 108 -11.81 -0.90 15.35
CA SER A 108 -11.21 -0.75 14.01
C SER A 108 -10.86 0.69 13.68
N SER A 109 -11.77 1.63 14.01
CA SER A 109 -11.54 3.06 13.82
C SER A 109 -10.39 3.57 14.70
N SER A 110 -10.33 3.12 15.96
CA SER A 110 -9.26 3.51 16.89
C SER A 110 -7.89 3.05 16.41
N ILE A 111 -7.78 1.78 16.00
CA ILE A 111 -6.52 1.21 15.47
C ILE A 111 -6.12 1.90 14.17
N LEU A 112 -7.07 2.13 13.25
CA LEU A 112 -6.80 2.81 12.00
C LEU A 112 -6.29 4.23 12.24
N ASN A 113 -6.96 4.99 13.10
CA ASN A 113 -6.55 6.37 13.44
C ASN A 113 -5.19 6.41 14.13
N LEU A 114 -4.97 5.51 15.11
CA LEU A 114 -3.70 5.45 15.83
C LEU A 114 -2.55 5.10 14.89
N MET A 115 -2.70 4.05 14.08
CA MET A 115 -1.68 3.64 13.10
C MET A 115 -1.43 4.73 12.06
N ALA A 116 -2.49 5.36 11.54
CA ALA A 116 -2.37 6.46 10.59
C ALA A 116 -1.60 7.65 11.19
N ILE A 117 -1.89 8.03 12.43
CA ILE A 117 -1.18 9.15 13.10
C ILE A 117 0.29 8.80 13.33
N VAL A 118 0.58 7.64 13.92
CA VAL A 118 1.95 7.24 14.23
C VAL A 118 2.79 7.11 12.96
N THR A 119 2.26 6.44 11.94
CA THR A 119 2.99 6.25 10.68
C THR A 119 3.08 7.52 9.85
N LEU A 120 2.10 8.43 9.92
CA LEU A 120 2.18 9.75 9.29
C LEU A 120 3.29 10.60 9.92
N ILE A 121 3.38 10.64 11.25
CA ILE A 121 4.46 11.34 11.95
C ILE A 121 5.80 10.75 11.56
N SER A 122 5.94 9.42 11.56
CA SER A 122 7.16 8.73 11.13
C SER A 122 7.52 9.01 9.67
N SER A 123 6.53 9.07 8.79
CA SER A 123 6.71 9.42 7.38
C SER A 123 7.24 10.85 7.22
N ILE A 124 6.61 11.81 7.89
CA ILE A 124 7.05 13.23 7.87
C ILE A 124 8.47 13.35 8.43
N LEU A 125 8.75 12.67 9.56
CA LEU A 125 10.10 12.69 10.15
C LEU A 125 11.12 12.13 9.16
N SER A 126 10.83 11.00 8.50
CA SER A 126 11.72 10.42 7.48
C SER A 126 11.97 11.36 6.31
N MET A 127 10.95 12.11 5.86
CA MET A 127 11.11 13.12 4.80
C MET A 127 12.05 14.24 5.22
N VAL A 128 11.92 14.73 6.46
CA VAL A 128 12.73 15.84 6.99
C VAL A 128 14.19 15.42 7.16
N VAL A 129 14.42 14.23 7.72
CA VAL A 129 15.76 13.71 8.00
C VAL A 129 16.33 12.82 6.89
N ALA A 130 15.74 12.85 5.68
CA ALA A 130 16.17 12.01 4.57
C ALA A 130 17.64 12.22 4.19
N ASP A 131 18.12 13.47 4.20
CA ASP A 131 19.52 13.79 3.86
C ASP A 131 20.52 13.08 4.76
N PRO A 132 20.53 13.28 6.10
CA PRO A 132 21.47 12.56 6.96
C PRO A 132 21.27 11.04 6.96
N LEU A 133 20.04 10.54 6.79
CA LEU A 133 19.78 9.10 6.70
C LEU A 133 20.44 8.49 5.48
N VAL A 134 20.33 9.12 4.31
CA VAL A 134 20.97 8.62 3.09
C VAL A 134 22.48 8.74 3.19
N ARG A 135 23.01 9.90 3.52
CA ARG A 135 24.46 10.15 3.52
C ARG A 135 25.22 9.26 4.51
N PHE A 136 24.66 9.03 5.70
CA PHE A 136 25.42 8.39 6.78
C PHE A 136 24.97 6.96 7.11
N ILE A 137 23.78 6.54 6.70
CA ILE A 137 23.21 5.24 7.14
C ILE A 137 22.98 4.29 5.97
N VAL A 138 22.18 4.69 4.97
CA VAL A 138 21.72 3.75 3.95
C VAL A 138 22.48 3.80 2.62
N GLY A 139 23.14 4.90 2.32
CA GLY A 139 23.87 5.06 1.07
C GLY A 139 25.21 5.79 1.20
N PRO A 140 26.07 5.47 2.22
CA PRO A 140 27.33 6.21 2.43
C PRO A 140 28.35 6.00 1.31
N GLY A 141 28.13 5.02 0.43
CA GLY A 141 28.98 4.73 -0.73
C GLY A 141 28.46 5.28 -2.06
N LEU A 142 27.32 5.98 -2.06
CA LEU A 142 26.81 6.62 -3.27
C LEU A 142 27.64 7.86 -3.62
N ASP A 143 27.81 8.10 -4.90
CA ASP A 143 28.34 9.38 -5.40
C ASP A 143 27.36 10.53 -5.11
N GLU A 144 27.78 11.77 -5.31
CA GLU A 144 26.93 12.93 -4.96
C GLU A 144 25.62 12.96 -5.78
N SER A 145 25.66 12.49 -7.03
CA SER A 145 24.45 12.42 -7.88
C SER A 145 23.48 11.36 -7.39
N GLY A 146 23.97 10.17 -7.05
CA GLY A 146 23.18 9.06 -6.50
C GLY A 146 22.64 9.40 -5.12
N THR A 147 23.42 10.07 -4.28
CA THR A 147 23.00 10.54 -2.96
C THR A 147 21.84 11.53 -3.08
N THR A 148 21.95 12.53 -3.93
CA THR A 148 20.89 13.52 -4.16
C THR A 148 19.61 12.84 -4.70
N LEU A 149 19.76 11.91 -5.63
CA LEU A 149 18.66 11.13 -6.18
C LEU A 149 17.99 10.27 -5.10
N ALA A 150 18.78 9.56 -4.28
CA ALA A 150 18.26 8.73 -3.18
C ALA A 150 17.48 9.56 -2.14
N ILE A 151 17.97 10.75 -1.79
CA ILE A 151 17.28 11.68 -0.88
C ILE A 151 15.93 12.08 -1.45
N ASN A 152 15.89 12.47 -2.73
CA ASN A 152 14.65 12.90 -3.38
C ASN A 152 13.65 11.75 -3.50
N MET A 153 14.12 10.56 -3.88
CA MET A 153 13.29 9.35 -3.92
C MET A 153 12.78 8.97 -2.53
N MET A 154 13.64 8.99 -1.51
CA MET A 154 13.24 8.70 -0.13
C MET A 154 12.16 9.66 0.35
N ARG A 155 12.25 10.95 0.05
CA ARG A 155 11.21 11.93 0.41
C ARG A 155 9.86 11.60 -0.22
N VAL A 156 9.85 11.10 -1.46
CA VAL A 156 8.60 10.67 -2.12
C VAL A 156 8.08 9.36 -1.52
N ILE A 157 8.95 8.36 -1.35
CA ILE A 157 8.58 7.01 -0.88
C ILE A 157 8.23 7.00 0.61
N ALA A 158 8.75 7.94 1.40
CA ALA A 158 8.54 8.01 2.85
C ALA A 158 7.07 8.15 3.28
N ILE A 159 6.14 8.47 2.36
CA ILE A 159 4.69 8.43 2.64
C ILE A 159 4.14 7.00 2.70
N ASN A 160 4.86 6.01 2.18
CA ASN A 160 4.37 4.63 2.08
C ASN A 160 4.05 3.96 3.43
N PRO A 161 4.83 4.10 4.51
CA PRO A 161 4.47 3.57 5.82
C PRO A 161 3.06 4.00 6.26
N PHE A 162 2.70 5.26 6.00
CA PHE A 162 1.35 5.77 6.28
C PHE A 162 0.29 5.08 5.39
N LEU A 163 0.51 5.02 4.09
CA LEU A 163 -0.44 4.40 3.16
C LEU A 163 -0.60 2.90 3.43
N PHE A 164 0.50 2.19 3.65
CA PHE A 164 0.48 0.76 3.94
C PHE A 164 -0.16 0.44 5.28
N SER A 165 0.00 1.29 6.30
CA SER A 165 -0.65 1.08 7.60
C SER A 165 -2.17 1.11 7.46
N ILE A 166 -2.71 2.05 6.69
CA ILE A 166 -4.14 2.12 6.37
C ILE A 166 -4.59 0.83 5.66
N ALA A 167 -3.91 0.46 4.57
CA ALA A 167 -4.22 -0.75 3.80
C ALA A 167 -4.19 -1.99 4.70
N THR A 168 -3.20 -2.11 5.59
CA THR A 168 -3.04 -3.27 6.47
C THR A 168 -4.18 -3.38 7.48
N VAL A 169 -4.64 -2.29 8.07
CA VAL A 169 -5.82 -2.33 8.97
C VAL A 169 -7.07 -2.73 8.21
N LEU A 170 -7.32 -2.16 7.02
CA LEU A 170 -8.46 -2.51 6.17
C LEU A 170 -8.43 -4.00 5.75
N ASN A 171 -7.25 -4.51 5.42
CA ASN A 171 -7.03 -5.92 5.08
C ASN A 171 -7.23 -6.83 6.30
N SER A 172 -6.79 -6.41 7.49
CA SER A 172 -6.99 -7.16 8.74
C SER A 172 -8.47 -7.31 9.10
N ILE A 173 -9.29 -6.28 8.83
CA ILE A 173 -10.76 -6.35 8.98
C ILE A 173 -11.34 -7.41 8.03
N GLN A 174 -10.94 -7.41 6.74
CA GLN A 174 -11.40 -8.40 5.76
C GLN A 174 -11.00 -9.82 6.18
N GLN A 175 -9.76 -10.01 6.60
CA GLN A 175 -9.25 -11.29 7.08
C GLN A 175 -10.03 -11.78 8.29
N ALA A 176 -10.33 -10.92 9.26
CA ALA A 176 -11.08 -11.24 10.45
C ALA A 176 -12.50 -11.75 10.15
N VAL A 177 -13.15 -11.19 9.11
CA VAL A 177 -14.51 -11.62 8.71
C VAL A 177 -14.52 -12.74 7.67
N GLY A 178 -13.35 -13.27 7.29
CA GLY A 178 -13.21 -14.38 6.32
C GLY A 178 -13.39 -14.00 4.85
N ARG A 179 -13.16 -12.72 4.50
CA ARG A 179 -13.23 -12.21 3.12
C ARG A 179 -11.81 -12.00 2.58
N PHE A 180 -11.36 -12.85 1.70
CA PHE A 180 -9.96 -12.89 1.30
C PHE A 180 -9.68 -12.37 -0.11
N VAL A 181 -10.69 -12.20 -0.97
CA VAL A 181 -10.50 -11.92 -2.41
C VAL A 181 -9.79 -10.59 -2.63
N PHE A 182 -10.30 -9.50 -2.11
CA PHE A 182 -9.70 -8.17 -2.32
C PHE A 182 -8.41 -7.98 -1.53
N PHE A 183 -8.33 -8.53 -0.33
CA PHE A 183 -7.13 -8.57 0.48
C PHE A 183 -5.98 -9.26 -0.25
N SER A 184 -6.24 -10.40 -0.90
CA SER A 184 -5.21 -11.16 -1.60
C SER A 184 -4.67 -10.44 -2.85
N LEU A 185 -5.47 -9.58 -3.49
CA LEU A 185 -5.07 -8.82 -4.68
C LEU A 185 -4.21 -7.58 -4.37
N ALA A 186 -4.23 -7.11 -3.13
CA ALA A 186 -3.59 -5.85 -2.76
C ALA A 186 -2.07 -5.81 -3.09
N PRO A 187 -1.24 -6.85 -2.80
CA PRO A 187 0.18 -6.83 -3.13
C PRO A 187 0.44 -6.86 -4.66
N ALA A 188 -0.41 -7.53 -5.43
CA ALA A 188 -0.28 -7.54 -6.89
C ALA A 188 -0.53 -6.15 -7.47
N LEU A 189 -1.54 -5.42 -6.98
CA LEU A 189 -1.81 -4.05 -7.41
C LEU A 189 -0.70 -3.07 -7.05
N TYR A 190 -0.02 -3.28 -5.93
CA TYR A 190 1.17 -2.51 -5.59
C TYR A 190 2.27 -2.67 -6.66
N ASN A 191 2.58 -3.91 -7.06
CA ASN A 191 3.54 -4.15 -8.14
C ASN A 191 3.08 -3.56 -9.49
N VAL A 192 1.78 -3.61 -9.80
CA VAL A 192 1.23 -2.95 -11.01
C VAL A 192 1.47 -1.44 -10.96
N GLY A 193 1.29 -0.79 -9.81
CA GLY A 193 1.58 0.63 -9.65
C GLY A 193 3.05 0.97 -9.95
N ILE A 194 3.99 0.15 -9.48
CA ILE A 194 5.42 0.34 -9.77
C ILE A 194 5.71 0.11 -11.25
N LEU A 195 5.11 -0.92 -11.87
CA LEU A 195 5.23 -1.16 -13.31
C LEU A 195 4.75 0.04 -14.14
N ILE A 196 3.64 0.67 -13.74
CA ILE A 196 3.18 1.93 -14.34
C ILE A 196 4.22 3.04 -14.12
N GLY A 197 4.83 3.11 -12.94
CA GLY A 197 5.94 4.02 -12.66
C GLY A 197 7.09 3.88 -13.65
N ILE A 198 7.53 2.64 -13.88
CA ILE A 198 8.65 2.33 -14.78
C ILE A 198 8.28 2.63 -16.26
N THR A 199 7.06 2.34 -16.68
CA THR A 199 6.68 2.39 -18.10
C THR A 199 6.02 3.70 -18.54
N VAL A 200 5.25 4.33 -17.65
CA VAL A 200 4.44 5.52 -17.94
C VAL A 200 5.04 6.77 -17.33
N PHE A 201 5.28 6.78 -16.02
CA PHE A 201 5.74 7.99 -15.33
C PHE A 201 7.20 8.33 -15.63
N THR A 202 7.99 7.37 -16.07
CA THR A 202 9.35 7.60 -16.59
C THR A 202 9.38 8.58 -17.77
N ASN A 203 8.30 8.65 -18.56
CA ASN A 203 8.19 9.58 -19.69
C ASN A 203 7.82 11.00 -19.29
N GLY A 204 7.67 11.25 -17.98
CA GLY A 204 7.18 12.51 -17.45
C GLY A 204 5.65 12.64 -17.48
N ILE A 205 5.15 13.70 -16.85
CA ILE A 205 3.72 14.01 -16.80
C ILE A 205 3.51 15.41 -17.31
N ASN A 206 2.90 15.50 -18.48
CA ASN A 206 2.43 16.74 -19.09
C ASN A 206 0.90 16.81 -18.98
N LEU A 207 0.37 17.82 -18.31
CA LEU A 207 -1.06 18.05 -18.19
C LEU A 207 -1.41 19.44 -18.70
N PHE A 208 -2.26 19.52 -19.71
CA PHE A 208 -2.72 20.78 -20.31
C PHE A 208 -1.59 21.74 -20.74
N GLY A 209 -0.44 21.19 -21.19
CA GLY A 209 0.71 21.99 -21.62
C GLY A 209 1.65 22.42 -20.47
N LEU A 210 1.34 22.06 -19.23
CA LEU A 210 2.23 22.24 -18.07
C LEU A 210 2.97 20.95 -17.80
N GLN A 211 4.30 21.01 -17.79
CA GLN A 211 5.14 19.89 -17.38
C GLN A 211 5.14 19.82 -15.87
N LEU A 212 4.33 18.88 -15.32
CA LEU A 212 4.23 18.66 -13.88
C LEU A 212 5.41 17.84 -13.34
N PHE A 213 6.02 17.03 -14.22
CA PHE A 213 7.10 16.14 -13.84
C PHE A 213 7.93 15.77 -15.09
N GLU A 214 9.26 15.89 -14.98
CA GLU A 214 10.17 15.67 -16.12
C GLU A 214 10.36 14.20 -16.49
N GLY A 215 10.05 13.28 -15.58
CA GLY A 215 10.23 11.85 -15.79
C GLY A 215 11.54 11.28 -15.22
N GLY A 216 12.10 10.32 -15.92
CA GLY A 216 13.29 9.59 -15.47
C GLY A 216 12.98 8.59 -14.34
N ILE A 217 14.03 8.13 -13.68
CA ILE A 217 13.92 7.11 -12.62
C ILE A 217 13.06 7.58 -11.40
N MET A 218 12.91 8.88 -11.20
CA MET A 218 11.95 9.42 -10.21
C MET A 218 10.51 8.99 -10.49
N GLY A 219 10.15 8.70 -11.75
CA GLY A 219 8.85 8.14 -12.12
C GLY A 219 8.56 6.81 -11.43
N VAL A 220 9.60 6.03 -11.16
CA VAL A 220 9.46 4.77 -10.41
C VAL A 220 9.04 5.05 -8.96
N ALA A 221 9.64 6.05 -8.30
CA ALA A 221 9.26 6.44 -6.93
C ALA A 221 7.80 6.93 -6.86
N ILE A 222 7.33 7.66 -7.86
CA ILE A 222 5.92 8.05 -8.01
C ILE A 222 5.05 6.81 -8.21
N GLY A 223 5.47 5.85 -9.03
CA GLY A 223 4.80 4.57 -9.26
C GLY A 223 4.64 3.75 -7.99
N VAL A 224 5.64 3.79 -7.11
CA VAL A 224 5.60 3.15 -5.78
C VAL A 224 4.48 3.73 -4.91
N VAL A 225 4.37 5.05 -4.84
CA VAL A 225 3.28 5.72 -4.09
C VAL A 225 1.94 5.44 -4.74
N PHE A 226 1.87 5.49 -6.08
CA PHE A 226 0.66 5.14 -6.82
C PHE A 226 0.21 3.70 -6.53
N GLY A 227 1.15 2.74 -6.49
CA GLY A 227 0.88 1.36 -6.11
C GLY A 227 0.31 1.22 -4.70
N ALA A 228 0.83 1.98 -3.73
CA ALA A 228 0.30 2.01 -2.37
C ALA A 228 -1.14 2.58 -2.32
N ILE A 229 -1.44 3.59 -3.13
CA ILE A 229 -2.80 4.13 -3.28
C ILE A 229 -3.75 3.09 -3.91
N LEU A 230 -3.32 2.37 -4.96
CA LEU A 230 -4.10 1.27 -5.55
C LEU A 230 -4.39 0.18 -4.54
N GLN A 231 -3.43 -0.13 -3.67
CA GLN A 231 -3.58 -1.10 -2.59
C GLN A 231 -4.64 -0.66 -1.57
N ILE A 232 -4.65 0.61 -1.15
CA ILE A 232 -5.73 1.15 -0.29
C ILE A 232 -7.07 1.05 -1.00
N PHE A 233 -7.13 1.44 -2.27
CA PHE A 233 -8.37 1.44 -3.05
C PHE A 233 -9.01 0.04 -3.12
N ILE A 234 -8.23 -0.99 -3.43
CA ILE A 234 -8.75 -2.36 -3.47
C ILE A 234 -9.16 -2.85 -2.07
N SER A 235 -8.42 -2.46 -1.03
CA SER A 235 -8.74 -2.79 0.35
C SER A 235 -10.05 -2.14 0.80
N LEU A 236 -10.34 -0.91 0.37
CA LEU A 236 -11.63 -0.25 0.62
C LEU A 236 -12.80 -0.96 -0.09
N ILE A 237 -12.61 -1.41 -1.34
CA ILE A 237 -13.62 -2.20 -2.05
C ILE A 237 -13.98 -3.46 -1.27
N GLY A 238 -12.99 -4.11 -0.65
CA GLY A 238 -13.19 -5.29 0.18
C GLY A 238 -14.07 -5.08 1.41
N LEU A 239 -14.25 -3.84 1.87
CA LEU A 239 -15.13 -3.51 3.00
C LEU A 239 -16.58 -3.29 2.60
N PHE A 240 -16.90 -3.18 1.29
CA PHE A 240 -18.27 -2.98 0.86
C PHE A 240 -19.20 -4.10 1.35
N GLY A 241 -20.33 -3.68 1.93
CA GLY A 241 -21.35 -4.61 2.46
C GLY A 241 -21.03 -5.21 3.83
N LEU A 242 -19.94 -4.80 4.49
CA LEU A 242 -19.66 -5.18 5.89
C LEU A 242 -20.39 -4.31 6.91
N GLY A 243 -20.89 -3.13 6.49
CA GLY A 243 -21.45 -2.14 7.40
C GLY A 243 -20.35 -1.48 8.26
N PHE A 244 -19.14 -1.36 7.69
CA PHE A 244 -18.05 -0.64 8.35
C PHE A 244 -18.43 0.82 8.55
N ASP A 245 -18.51 1.22 9.83
CA ASP A 245 -18.79 2.58 10.26
C ASP A 245 -17.51 3.18 10.81
N TYR A 246 -16.82 3.93 9.94
CA TYR A 246 -15.57 4.60 10.32
C TYR A 246 -15.88 5.88 11.10
N GLN A 247 -15.15 6.08 12.19
CA GLN A 247 -15.20 7.28 13.00
C GLN A 247 -13.79 7.83 13.23
N PHE A 248 -13.61 9.13 12.98
CA PHE A 248 -12.35 9.82 13.29
C PHE A 248 -12.27 10.09 14.81
N LYS A 249 -12.12 9.00 15.57
CA LYS A 249 -12.03 9.03 17.03
C LYS A 249 -11.19 7.86 17.53
N ILE A 250 -10.44 8.07 18.60
CA ILE A 250 -9.73 7.03 19.34
C ILE A 250 -10.53 6.74 20.60
N TYR A 251 -11.00 5.50 20.74
CA TYR A 251 -11.77 5.04 21.89
C TYR A 251 -10.81 4.40 22.89
N TRP A 252 -10.62 5.03 24.02
CA TRP A 252 -9.86 4.52 25.15
C TRP A 252 -10.79 3.71 26.05
N LYS A 253 -10.92 2.40 25.84
CA LYS A 253 -11.62 1.48 26.76
C LYS A 253 -10.96 0.11 26.76
#